data_8e67075a8c61440a0079c4d947567b80
#
_entry.id   8e67075a8c61440a0079c4d947567b80
#
_cell.length_a   1.000
_cell.length_b   1.000
_cell.length_c   1.000
_cell.angle_alpha   90.00
_cell.angle_beta   90.00
_cell.angle_gamma   90.00
#
_symmetry.space_group_name_H-M   'P 1'
#
loop_
_entity.id
_entity.type
_entity.pdbx_description
1 polymer ?
#
loop_
_entity_poly.entity_id
_entity_poly.type
_entity_poly.pdbx_seq_one_letter_code
_entity_poly.pdbx_strand_id
1 'polypeptide(L)'
;MNMAAKRALVLAGGGIAGIAWETGVLQGIADQAPQTARTLLDCDVLVGTSAGSAVAAQISSGSALDELYARQIAPTSAELDPGVGVETITELFFNAITKPGTTRQKLRRIGAIAAATDTVAELVRREVIAGRLPSHHWPDRDLRLTAIDIVTGERVVFDRESGVDLVDAVAASCAVPGAWPPVTIGERRYMDGGVASSVNLDIAADCDVAAVLVPSSGAAPSPFGAGPGAEVAAFHGAAFGVFADDDSLAAFGANPLDPRCRVASAKAGRAQGRRDAAALTAFLDGT
;
A
#
# COMPACT_ATOMS: atom_id res chain seq x y z
N MET A 1 -32.08 -14.94 -6.94
CA MET A 1 -31.27 -14.79 -5.72
C MET A 1 -30.44 -13.54 -5.95
N ASN A 2 -30.68 -12.50 -5.17
CA ASN A 2 -29.78 -11.34 -5.19
C ASN A 2 -28.46 -11.81 -4.58
N MET A 3 -27.41 -11.96 -5.38
CA MET A 3 -26.08 -12.22 -4.84
C MET A 3 -25.65 -10.98 -4.07
N ALA A 4 -25.12 -11.14 -2.87
CA ALA A 4 -24.53 -10.02 -2.14
C ALA A 4 -23.44 -9.36 -3.01
N ALA A 5 -23.35 -8.03 -2.98
CA ALA A 5 -22.33 -7.30 -3.72
C ALA A 5 -20.93 -7.73 -3.26
N LYS A 6 -20.05 -8.06 -4.21
CA LYS A 6 -18.65 -8.42 -3.92
C LYS A 6 -17.88 -7.16 -3.53
N ARG A 7 -17.22 -7.18 -2.37
CA ARG A 7 -16.59 -6.03 -1.76
C ARG A 7 -15.08 -6.14 -1.74
N ALA A 8 -14.38 -5.05 -2.02
CA ALA A 8 -12.93 -4.93 -1.89
C ALA A 8 -12.54 -3.89 -0.84
N LEU A 9 -11.48 -4.16 -0.09
CA LEU A 9 -10.69 -3.16 0.62
C LEU A 9 -9.35 -3.00 -0.11
N VAL A 10 -9.11 -1.80 -0.62
CA VAL A 10 -7.90 -1.45 -1.37
C VAL A 10 -7.04 -0.52 -0.53
N LEU A 11 -5.81 -0.94 -0.28
CA LEU A 11 -4.82 -0.27 0.56
C LEU A 11 -3.66 0.19 -0.31
N ALA A 12 -3.48 1.51 -0.39
CA ALA A 12 -2.56 2.12 -1.34
C ALA A 12 -1.13 2.22 -0.80
N GLY A 13 -0.19 2.60 -1.69
CA GLY A 13 1.19 2.85 -1.32
C GLY A 13 1.37 4.16 -0.54
N GLY A 14 2.31 4.18 0.41
CA GLY A 14 2.56 5.37 1.25
C GLY A 14 3.76 5.26 2.19
N GLY A 15 4.64 4.29 1.99
CA GLY A 15 5.83 4.10 2.84
C GLY A 15 5.50 3.74 4.29
N ILE A 16 6.39 4.04 5.21
CA ILE A 16 6.20 3.80 6.65
C ILE A 16 5.04 4.64 7.19
N ALA A 17 4.91 5.89 6.72
CA ALA A 17 3.79 6.75 7.05
C ALA A 17 2.45 6.11 6.64
N GLY A 18 2.40 5.53 5.44
CA GLY A 18 1.21 4.86 4.92
C GLY A 18 0.80 3.65 5.75
N ILE A 19 1.74 2.75 6.09
CA ILE A 19 1.45 1.59 6.97
C ILE A 19 0.82 2.06 8.29
N ALA A 20 1.43 3.06 8.90
CA ALA A 20 0.99 3.57 10.20
C ALA A 20 -0.38 4.26 10.10
N TRP A 21 -0.57 5.07 9.06
CA TRP A 21 -1.80 5.81 8.83
C TRP A 21 -2.98 4.89 8.49
N GLU A 22 -2.82 3.95 7.56
CA GLU A 22 -3.88 3.00 7.19
C GLU A 22 -4.31 2.15 8.39
N THR A 23 -3.36 1.64 9.17
CA THR A 23 -3.64 0.94 10.43
C THR A 23 -4.38 1.85 11.42
N GLY A 24 -3.96 3.11 11.50
CA GLY A 24 -4.61 4.13 12.32
C GLY A 24 -6.04 4.42 11.87
N VAL A 25 -6.28 4.61 10.56
CA VAL A 25 -7.62 4.85 10.00
C VAL A 25 -8.56 3.71 10.34
N LEU A 26 -8.14 2.47 10.10
CA LEU A 26 -8.95 1.29 10.44
C LEU A 26 -9.27 1.24 11.93
N GLN A 27 -8.29 1.53 12.81
CA GLN A 27 -8.52 1.61 14.26
C GLN A 27 -9.47 2.75 14.62
N GLY A 28 -9.35 3.91 13.98
CA GLY A 28 -10.24 5.05 14.22
C GLY A 28 -11.68 4.76 13.82
N ILE A 29 -11.87 4.05 12.69
CA ILE A 29 -13.20 3.57 12.27
C ILE A 29 -13.73 2.56 13.30
N ALA A 30 -12.89 1.63 13.79
CA ALA A 30 -13.31 0.66 14.80
C ALA A 30 -13.72 1.32 16.12
N ASP A 31 -13.10 2.43 16.51
CA ASP A 31 -13.46 3.20 17.70
C ASP A 31 -14.86 3.81 17.62
N GLN A 32 -15.31 4.26 16.43
CA GLN A 32 -16.57 4.99 16.23
C GLN A 32 -17.68 4.13 15.66
N ALA A 33 -17.36 3.22 14.77
CA ALA A 33 -18.28 2.35 14.03
C ALA A 33 -17.71 0.92 13.95
N PRO A 34 -17.74 0.15 15.06
CA PRO A 34 -17.13 -1.19 15.10
C PRO A 34 -17.68 -2.15 14.05
N GLN A 35 -18.94 -2.02 13.67
CA GLN A 35 -19.56 -2.86 12.64
C GLN A 35 -19.00 -2.53 11.25
N THR A 36 -18.83 -1.25 10.94
CA THR A 36 -18.22 -0.77 9.69
C THR A 36 -16.79 -1.27 9.57
N ALA A 37 -16.01 -1.19 10.65
CA ALA A 37 -14.66 -1.75 10.68
C ALA A 37 -14.65 -3.25 10.39
N ARG A 38 -15.56 -4.03 10.99
CA ARG A 38 -15.70 -5.46 10.68
C ARG A 38 -16.02 -5.70 9.22
N THR A 39 -16.97 -4.96 8.66
CA THR A 39 -17.32 -5.06 7.23
C THR A 39 -16.11 -4.80 6.32
N LEU A 40 -15.27 -3.81 6.65
CA LEU A 40 -14.04 -3.54 5.90
C LEU A 40 -13.01 -4.67 6.03
N LEU A 41 -12.79 -5.14 7.25
CA LEU A 41 -11.84 -6.22 7.52
C LEU A 41 -12.29 -7.55 6.91
N ASP A 42 -13.59 -7.76 6.73
CA ASP A 42 -14.21 -8.98 6.16
C ASP A 42 -14.53 -8.84 4.66
N CYS A 43 -14.02 -7.80 3.97
CA CYS A 43 -14.18 -7.68 2.50
C CYS A 43 -13.72 -8.95 1.78
N ASP A 44 -14.42 -9.31 0.69
CA ASP A 44 -14.14 -10.51 -0.11
C ASP A 44 -12.72 -10.49 -0.70
N VAL A 45 -12.26 -9.31 -1.11
CA VAL A 45 -10.95 -9.08 -1.73
C VAL A 45 -10.18 -8.02 -0.95
N LEU A 46 -8.92 -8.31 -0.68
CA LEU A 46 -7.93 -7.33 -0.20
C LEU A 46 -6.93 -7.07 -1.31
N VAL A 47 -6.74 -5.80 -1.68
CA VAL A 47 -5.69 -5.38 -2.61
C VAL A 47 -4.70 -4.52 -1.86
N GLY A 48 -3.41 -4.86 -1.95
CA GLY A 48 -2.34 -4.11 -1.28
C GLY A 48 -1.25 -3.68 -2.25
N THR A 49 -0.83 -2.42 -2.15
CA THR A 49 0.29 -1.86 -2.88
C THR A 49 1.29 -1.27 -1.89
N SER A 50 2.56 -1.67 -1.93
CA SER A 50 3.61 -1.10 -1.07
C SER A 50 3.22 -1.12 0.42
N ALA A 51 3.06 0.05 1.05
CA ALA A 51 2.53 0.16 2.43
C ALA A 51 1.28 -0.68 2.63
N GLY A 52 0.31 -0.56 1.73
CA GLY A 52 -0.95 -1.29 1.77
C GLY A 52 -0.78 -2.79 1.66
N SER A 53 0.27 -3.30 1.00
CA SER A 53 0.57 -4.74 0.95
C SER A 53 0.92 -5.29 2.34
N ALA A 54 1.67 -4.51 3.12
CA ALA A 54 2.00 -4.88 4.50
C ALA A 54 0.76 -4.83 5.39
N VAL A 55 -0.07 -3.77 5.28
CA VAL A 55 -1.30 -3.65 6.08
C VAL A 55 -2.31 -4.73 5.71
N ALA A 56 -2.51 -5.03 4.41
CA ALA A 56 -3.39 -6.10 3.95
C ALA A 56 -2.97 -7.46 4.51
N ALA A 57 -1.67 -7.78 4.48
CA ALA A 57 -1.13 -9.00 5.08
C ALA A 57 -1.29 -9.02 6.62
N GLN A 58 -1.13 -7.87 7.29
CA GLN A 58 -1.29 -7.75 8.74
C GLN A 58 -2.74 -7.98 9.17
N ILE A 59 -3.71 -7.30 8.57
CA ILE A 59 -5.13 -7.43 8.94
C ILE A 59 -5.73 -8.78 8.58
N SER A 60 -5.10 -9.52 7.67
CA SER A 60 -5.51 -10.88 7.30
C SER A 60 -4.77 -11.98 8.06
N SER A 61 -3.86 -11.63 8.97
CA SER A 61 -3.07 -12.58 9.77
C SER A 61 -3.82 -13.22 10.93
N GLY A 62 -5.01 -12.75 11.28
CA GLY A 62 -5.74 -13.10 12.48
C GLY A 62 -5.37 -12.27 13.72
N SER A 63 -4.40 -11.35 13.63
CA SER A 63 -4.08 -10.45 14.72
C SER A 63 -5.19 -9.42 14.93
N ALA A 64 -5.43 -9.05 16.19
CA ALA A 64 -6.41 -8.03 16.52
C ALA A 64 -5.93 -6.64 16.04
N LEU A 65 -6.86 -5.81 15.59
CA LEU A 65 -6.53 -4.50 15.01
C LEU A 65 -5.87 -3.56 16.02
N ASP A 66 -6.27 -3.62 17.28
CA ASP A 66 -5.67 -2.84 18.38
C ASP A 66 -4.22 -3.27 18.66
N GLU A 67 -3.88 -4.55 18.52
CA GLU A 67 -2.50 -5.06 18.60
C GLU A 67 -1.67 -4.53 17.43
N LEU A 68 -2.21 -4.52 16.21
CA LEU A 68 -1.55 -3.96 15.03
C LEU A 68 -1.32 -2.45 15.21
N TYR A 69 -2.31 -1.73 15.71
CA TYR A 69 -2.17 -0.31 16.02
C TYR A 69 -1.15 -0.06 17.14
N ALA A 70 -1.16 -0.87 18.21
CA ALA A 70 -0.19 -0.76 19.30
C ALA A 70 1.26 -0.91 18.79
N ARG A 71 1.51 -1.79 17.81
CA ARG A 71 2.81 -1.88 17.14
C ARG A 71 3.19 -0.58 16.42
N GLN A 72 2.23 0.12 15.81
CA GLN A 72 2.51 1.39 15.11
C GLN A 72 2.83 2.54 16.07
N ILE A 73 2.31 2.54 17.29
CA ILE A 73 2.61 3.59 18.29
C ILE A 73 3.70 3.20 19.29
N ALA A 74 4.27 2.01 19.19
CA ALA A 74 5.36 1.57 20.06
C ALA A 74 6.57 2.52 19.94
N PRO A 75 7.32 2.78 21.03
CA PRO A 75 8.44 3.73 21.03
C PRO A 75 9.61 3.28 20.14
N THR A 76 9.75 1.98 19.95
CA THR A 76 10.82 1.36 19.13
C THR A 76 10.22 0.59 17.96
N SER A 77 10.98 0.47 16.87
CA SER A 77 10.63 -0.39 15.75
C SER A 77 11.91 -0.94 15.09
N ALA A 78 11.75 -2.05 14.36
CA ALA A 78 12.84 -2.64 13.56
C ALA A 78 12.91 -2.04 12.14
N GLU A 79 12.14 -0.99 11.86
CA GLU A 79 12.18 -0.32 10.57
C GLU A 79 13.52 0.36 10.32
N LEU A 80 14.01 0.25 9.09
CA LEU A 80 15.25 0.89 8.68
C LEU A 80 14.97 2.24 8.02
N ASP A 81 15.82 3.21 8.29
CA ASP A 81 15.90 4.43 7.49
C ASP A 81 16.62 4.10 6.18
N PRO A 82 16.03 4.37 4.99
CA PRO A 82 16.69 4.13 3.71
C PRO A 82 17.90 5.03 3.47
N GLY A 83 18.09 6.08 4.26
CA GLY A 83 19.18 7.05 4.09
C GLY A 83 19.02 7.96 2.85
N VAL A 84 17.89 7.90 2.17
CA VAL A 84 17.57 8.71 0.99
C VAL A 84 16.25 9.47 1.19
N GLY A 85 16.22 10.71 0.71
CA GLY A 85 15.01 11.53 0.74
C GLY A 85 14.12 11.31 -0.49
N VAL A 86 12.87 11.74 -0.37
CA VAL A 86 11.89 11.71 -1.48
C VAL A 86 12.36 12.52 -2.68
N GLU A 87 13.07 13.64 -2.46
CA GLU A 87 13.62 14.47 -3.52
C GLU A 87 14.57 13.66 -4.42
N THR A 88 15.51 12.92 -3.83
CA THR A 88 16.45 12.08 -4.59
C THR A 88 15.72 11.00 -5.40
N ILE A 89 14.73 10.34 -4.80
CA ILE A 89 13.91 9.33 -5.48
C ILE A 89 13.12 9.98 -6.63
N THR A 90 12.54 11.15 -6.40
CA THR A 90 11.78 11.89 -7.40
C THR A 90 12.67 12.30 -8.58
N GLU A 91 13.90 12.77 -8.33
CA GLU A 91 14.86 13.11 -9.38
C GLU A 91 15.25 11.89 -10.22
N LEU A 92 15.50 10.75 -9.58
CA LEU A 92 15.76 9.47 -10.26
C LEU A 92 14.62 9.09 -11.19
N PHE A 93 13.39 9.20 -10.72
CA PHE A 93 12.19 8.89 -11.52
C PHE A 93 11.98 9.91 -12.63
N PHE A 94 12.15 11.20 -12.34
CA PHE A 94 11.98 12.28 -13.31
C PHE A 94 12.82 12.03 -14.56
N ASN A 95 14.08 11.68 -14.40
CA ASN A 95 14.98 11.37 -15.50
C ASN A 95 14.53 10.15 -16.33
N ALA A 96 13.85 9.17 -15.71
CA ALA A 96 13.36 7.99 -16.40
C ALA A 96 12.04 8.26 -17.17
N ILE A 97 11.14 9.07 -16.59
CA ILE A 97 9.79 9.29 -17.12
C ILE A 97 9.73 10.39 -18.16
N THR A 98 10.62 11.39 -18.13
CA THR A 98 10.67 12.50 -19.10
C THR A 98 11.17 12.07 -20.48
N LYS A 99 11.97 11.02 -20.56
CA LYS A 99 12.41 10.46 -21.86
C LYS A 99 11.23 9.85 -22.62
N PRO A 100 11.11 10.09 -23.94
CA PRO A 100 10.05 9.51 -24.77
C PRO A 100 9.96 7.98 -24.63
N GLY A 101 8.74 7.46 -24.75
CA GLY A 101 8.48 6.03 -24.70
C GLY A 101 7.14 5.68 -24.05
N THR A 102 6.73 4.41 -24.19
CA THR A 102 5.54 3.86 -23.55
C THR A 102 5.74 3.79 -22.04
N THR A 103 4.64 3.69 -21.27
CA THR A 103 4.67 3.45 -19.82
C THR A 103 5.59 2.28 -19.46
N ARG A 104 5.45 1.16 -20.17
CA ARG A 104 6.29 -0.03 -19.98
C ARG A 104 7.79 0.28 -20.18
N GLN A 105 8.16 1.05 -21.22
CA GLN A 105 9.55 1.43 -21.43
C GLN A 105 10.09 2.35 -20.34
N LYS A 106 9.26 3.23 -19.80
CA LYS A 106 9.62 4.09 -18.68
C LYS A 106 9.81 3.29 -17.39
N LEU A 107 8.91 2.35 -17.09
CA LEU A 107 9.02 1.44 -15.95
C LEU A 107 10.29 0.57 -16.03
N ARG A 108 10.66 0.07 -17.22
CA ARG A 108 11.95 -0.65 -17.42
C ARG A 108 13.16 0.23 -17.11
N ARG A 109 13.11 1.53 -17.44
CA ARG A 109 14.22 2.46 -17.11
C ARG A 109 14.31 2.65 -15.59
N ILE A 110 13.17 2.79 -14.90
CA ILE A 110 13.14 2.84 -13.43
C ILE A 110 13.67 1.54 -12.84
N GLY A 111 13.27 0.39 -13.40
CA GLY A 111 13.80 -0.92 -12.99
C GLY A 111 15.31 -1.04 -13.15
N ALA A 112 15.88 -0.50 -14.25
CA ALA A 112 17.33 -0.46 -14.46
C ALA A 112 18.04 0.43 -13.41
N ILE A 113 17.43 1.56 -13.03
CA ILE A 113 17.92 2.41 -11.93
C ILE A 113 17.89 1.63 -10.62
N ALA A 114 16.75 0.98 -10.30
CA ALA A 114 16.62 0.17 -9.10
C ALA A 114 17.70 -0.91 -8.99
N ALA A 115 18.03 -1.55 -10.12
CA ALA A 115 19.06 -2.61 -10.18
C ALA A 115 20.50 -2.07 -10.01
N ALA A 116 20.73 -0.80 -10.33
CA ALA A 116 22.05 -0.16 -10.30
C ALA A 116 22.31 0.70 -9.04
N THR A 117 21.28 0.95 -8.23
CA THR A 117 21.42 1.77 -7.02
C THR A 117 21.95 0.92 -5.85
N ASP A 118 22.98 1.42 -5.19
CA ASP A 118 23.47 0.82 -3.95
C ASP A 118 22.47 1.01 -2.82
N THR A 119 22.06 -0.08 -2.21
CA THR A 119 21.10 -0.13 -1.10
C THR A 119 21.54 -1.17 -0.08
N VAL A 120 20.80 -1.34 1.00
CA VAL A 120 21.02 -2.47 1.92
C VAL A 120 20.90 -3.81 1.18
N ALA A 121 21.54 -4.85 1.69
CA ALA A 121 21.43 -6.18 1.12
C ALA A 121 19.96 -6.68 1.13
N GLU A 122 19.56 -7.38 0.08
CA GLU A 122 18.19 -7.90 -0.10
C GLU A 122 17.73 -8.74 1.11
N LEU A 123 18.61 -9.61 1.65
CA LEU A 123 18.30 -10.42 2.83
C LEU A 123 18.04 -9.56 4.08
N VAL A 124 18.80 -8.48 4.29
CA VAL A 124 18.58 -7.56 5.42
C VAL A 124 17.20 -6.90 5.29
N ARG A 125 16.84 -6.46 4.08
CA ARG A 125 15.52 -5.87 3.84
C ARG A 125 14.39 -6.88 4.02
N ARG A 126 14.59 -8.12 3.55
CA ARG A 126 13.64 -9.22 3.73
C ARG A 126 13.35 -9.52 5.20
N GLU A 127 14.36 -9.50 6.06
CA GLU A 127 14.20 -9.69 7.51
C GLU A 127 13.34 -8.59 8.14
N VAL A 128 13.54 -7.34 7.74
CA VAL A 128 12.67 -6.21 8.19
C VAL A 128 11.22 -6.44 7.78
N ILE A 129 10.97 -6.85 6.53
CA ILE A 129 9.63 -7.16 6.05
C ILE A 129 9.04 -8.34 6.82
N ALA A 130 9.80 -9.42 7.04
CA ALA A 130 9.36 -10.57 7.84
C ALA A 130 8.97 -10.15 9.27
N GLY A 131 9.77 -9.32 9.93
CA GLY A 131 9.47 -8.79 11.26
C GLY A 131 8.24 -7.85 11.31
N ARG A 132 7.86 -7.28 10.18
CA ARG A 132 6.68 -6.44 10.03
C ARG A 132 5.38 -7.26 10.05
N LEU A 133 5.43 -8.52 9.57
CA LEU A 133 4.27 -9.39 9.39
C LEU A 133 4.06 -10.31 10.60
N PRO A 134 2.84 -10.35 11.19
CA PRO A 134 2.51 -11.29 12.26
C PRO A 134 2.45 -12.75 11.80
N SER A 135 2.14 -13.00 10.52
CA SER A 135 2.15 -14.30 9.87
C SER A 135 2.94 -14.23 8.57
N HIS A 136 3.69 -15.27 8.27
CA HIS A 136 4.42 -15.42 7.01
C HIS A 136 3.68 -16.30 5.98
N HIS A 137 2.51 -16.78 6.33
CA HIS A 137 1.66 -17.62 5.47
C HIS A 137 0.58 -16.80 4.81
N TRP A 138 0.29 -17.08 3.54
CA TRP A 138 -0.87 -16.54 2.86
C TRP A 138 -2.15 -16.84 3.64
N PRO A 139 -3.04 -15.84 3.81
CA PRO A 139 -4.30 -16.05 4.48
C PRO A 139 -5.25 -16.91 3.65
N ASP A 140 -6.28 -17.45 4.28
CA ASP A 140 -7.32 -18.22 3.61
C ASP A 140 -8.42 -17.30 3.04
N ARG A 141 -8.00 -16.26 2.31
CA ARG A 141 -8.87 -15.24 1.67
C ARG A 141 -8.16 -14.64 0.46
N ASP A 142 -8.92 -13.96 -0.40
CA ASP A 142 -8.41 -13.34 -1.62
C ASP A 142 -7.57 -12.09 -1.28
N LEU A 143 -6.25 -12.27 -1.18
CA LEU A 143 -5.26 -11.23 -0.95
C LEU A 143 -4.42 -11.07 -2.22
N ARG A 144 -4.44 -9.87 -2.81
CA ARG A 144 -3.76 -9.52 -4.06
C ARG A 144 -2.72 -8.43 -3.80
N LEU A 145 -1.45 -8.73 -4.07
CA LEU A 145 -0.33 -7.82 -3.84
C LEU A 145 0.34 -7.45 -5.16
N THR A 146 0.57 -6.15 -5.38
CA THR A 146 1.09 -5.65 -6.65
C THR A 146 2.60 -5.43 -6.61
N ALA A 147 3.30 -5.80 -7.67
CA ALA A 147 4.70 -5.46 -7.90
C ALA A 147 4.94 -5.23 -9.41
N ILE A 148 6.14 -4.77 -9.77
CA ILE A 148 6.54 -4.55 -11.17
C ILE A 148 7.81 -5.34 -11.45
N ASP A 149 7.80 -6.17 -12.49
CA ASP A 149 9.00 -6.82 -13.02
C ASP A 149 9.94 -5.76 -13.60
N ILE A 150 11.15 -5.66 -13.09
CA ILE A 150 12.11 -4.60 -13.48
C ILE A 150 12.63 -4.75 -14.91
N VAL A 151 12.60 -5.95 -15.47
CA VAL A 151 13.11 -6.24 -16.81
C VAL A 151 12.04 -5.99 -17.87
N THR A 152 10.81 -6.44 -17.62
CA THR A 152 9.72 -6.30 -18.59
C THR A 152 8.96 -4.98 -18.41
N GLY A 153 8.95 -4.37 -17.20
CA GLY A 153 8.14 -3.23 -16.86
C GLY A 153 6.65 -3.57 -16.75
N GLU A 154 6.31 -4.84 -16.60
CA GLU A 154 4.95 -5.32 -16.43
C GLU A 154 4.58 -5.35 -14.97
N ARG A 155 3.33 -4.95 -14.66
CA ARG A 155 2.76 -5.18 -13.34
C ARG A 155 2.46 -6.66 -13.17
N VAL A 156 2.77 -7.18 -11.99
CA VAL A 156 2.48 -8.54 -11.55
C VAL A 156 1.62 -8.44 -10.29
N VAL A 157 0.67 -9.36 -10.17
CA VAL A 157 -0.14 -9.53 -8.96
C VAL A 157 0.27 -10.85 -8.33
N PHE A 158 0.70 -10.80 -7.09
CA PHE A 158 0.96 -11.98 -6.27
C PHE A 158 -0.26 -12.27 -5.40
N ASP A 159 -0.60 -13.51 -5.33
CA ASP A 159 -1.66 -14.09 -4.51
C ASP A 159 -1.22 -15.45 -3.97
N ARG A 160 -2.11 -16.13 -3.26
CA ARG A 160 -1.87 -17.47 -2.70
C ARG A 160 -1.50 -18.52 -3.76
N GLU A 161 -1.98 -18.36 -4.99
CA GLU A 161 -1.76 -19.33 -6.08
C GLU A 161 -0.47 -19.07 -6.86
N SER A 162 0.16 -17.93 -6.62
CA SER A 162 1.38 -17.49 -7.31
C SER A 162 2.60 -18.37 -7.04
N GLY A 163 2.55 -19.23 -6.01
CA GLY A 163 3.69 -20.07 -5.61
C GLY A 163 4.86 -19.28 -5.00
N VAL A 164 4.60 -18.03 -4.57
CA VAL A 164 5.57 -17.12 -3.96
C VAL A 164 5.30 -17.00 -2.46
N ASP A 165 6.34 -16.96 -1.64
CA ASP A 165 6.19 -16.72 -0.20
C ASP A 165 5.58 -15.35 0.06
N LEU A 166 4.66 -15.24 1.05
CA LEU A 166 4.00 -13.97 1.39
C LEU A 166 5.01 -12.87 1.74
N VAL A 167 6.08 -13.22 2.48
CA VAL A 167 7.13 -12.26 2.84
C VAL A 167 7.80 -11.69 1.59
N ASP A 168 8.08 -12.53 0.60
CA ASP A 168 8.73 -12.11 -0.65
C ASP A 168 7.79 -11.29 -1.53
N ALA A 169 6.50 -11.62 -1.57
CA ALA A 169 5.49 -10.84 -2.27
C ALA A 169 5.33 -9.43 -1.66
N VAL A 170 5.26 -9.33 -0.32
CA VAL A 170 5.22 -8.03 0.38
C VAL A 170 6.54 -7.27 0.21
N ALA A 171 7.69 -7.95 0.27
CA ALA A 171 8.99 -7.34 0.05
C ALA A 171 9.09 -6.76 -1.37
N ALA A 172 8.66 -7.50 -2.39
CA ALA A 172 8.61 -7.04 -3.78
C ALA A 172 7.70 -5.83 -3.95
N SER A 173 6.51 -5.88 -3.33
CA SER A 173 5.55 -4.75 -3.33
C SER A 173 6.08 -3.50 -2.63
N CYS A 174 7.00 -3.66 -1.68
CA CYS A 174 7.63 -2.57 -0.90
C CYS A 174 9.04 -2.17 -1.39
N ALA A 175 9.50 -2.69 -2.53
CA ALA A 175 10.84 -2.44 -3.05
C ALA A 175 10.92 -1.12 -3.84
N VAL A 176 10.80 0.01 -3.13
CA VAL A 176 10.85 1.37 -3.71
C VAL A 176 12.21 1.59 -4.39
N PRO A 177 12.26 1.82 -5.71
CA PRO A 177 13.50 2.05 -6.44
C PRO A 177 14.30 3.24 -5.88
N GLY A 178 15.59 3.05 -5.70
CA GLY A 178 16.47 4.08 -5.10
C GLY A 178 16.50 4.08 -3.57
N ALA A 179 15.51 3.49 -2.90
CA ALA A 179 15.47 3.34 -1.44
C ALA A 179 15.80 1.89 -1.01
N TRP A 180 15.25 0.92 -1.74
CA TRP A 180 15.35 -0.50 -1.38
C TRP A 180 15.79 -1.35 -2.57
N PRO A 181 16.46 -2.50 -2.31
CA PRO A 181 16.87 -3.40 -3.38
C PRO A 181 15.63 -4.00 -4.07
N PRO A 182 15.68 -4.22 -5.39
CA PRO A 182 14.71 -5.08 -6.06
C PRO A 182 14.75 -6.49 -5.48
N VAL A 183 13.58 -7.11 -5.33
CA VAL A 183 13.44 -8.44 -4.72
C VAL A 183 13.53 -9.53 -5.78
N THR A 184 14.38 -10.52 -5.54
CA THR A 184 14.58 -11.68 -6.41
C THR A 184 13.60 -12.80 -6.05
N ILE A 185 12.74 -13.18 -6.99
CA ILE A 185 11.80 -14.31 -6.86
C ILE A 185 12.00 -15.22 -8.07
N GLY A 186 12.53 -16.41 -7.85
CA GLY A 186 12.96 -17.30 -8.92
C GLY A 186 14.05 -16.65 -9.79
N GLU A 187 13.82 -16.57 -11.10
CA GLU A 187 14.75 -15.93 -12.05
C GLU A 187 14.44 -14.46 -12.33
N ARG A 188 13.45 -13.89 -11.68
CA ARG A 188 12.95 -12.51 -11.90
C ARG A 188 13.23 -11.62 -10.73
N ARG A 189 13.29 -10.31 -11.01
CA ARG A 189 13.45 -9.27 -9.98
C ARG A 189 12.31 -8.27 -10.07
N TYR A 190 11.83 -7.83 -8.92
CA TYR A 190 10.66 -6.99 -8.80
C TYR A 190 10.94 -5.72 -8.02
N MET A 191 10.23 -4.66 -8.37
CA MET A 191 10.18 -3.39 -7.65
C MET A 191 8.74 -3.07 -7.23
N ASP A 192 8.59 -2.07 -6.40
CA ASP A 192 7.32 -1.61 -5.81
C ASP A 192 6.24 -1.38 -6.87
N GLY A 193 5.04 -1.94 -6.61
CA GLY A 193 3.86 -1.78 -7.46
C GLY A 193 3.39 -0.33 -7.56
N GLY A 194 3.64 0.47 -6.53
CA GLY A 194 3.29 1.88 -6.45
C GLY A 194 4.01 2.78 -7.44
N VAL A 195 5.07 2.29 -8.10
CA VAL A 195 5.77 3.03 -9.16
C VAL A 195 4.84 3.31 -10.35
N ALA A 196 3.93 2.40 -10.70
CA ALA A 196 2.98 2.58 -11.79
C ALA A 196 1.69 3.28 -11.35
N SER A 197 1.09 2.82 -10.29
CA SER A 197 -0.05 3.42 -9.58
C SER A 197 0.08 3.15 -8.09
N SER A 198 -0.10 4.17 -7.25
CA SER A 198 -0.10 3.99 -5.79
C SER A 198 -1.33 3.21 -5.32
N VAL A 199 -2.43 3.21 -6.05
CA VAL A 199 -3.71 2.59 -5.67
C VAL A 199 -3.90 1.21 -6.28
N ASN A 200 -3.70 1.07 -7.60
CA ASN A 200 -3.94 -0.16 -8.36
C ASN A 200 -5.38 -0.71 -8.17
N LEU A 201 -6.38 0.19 -8.18
CA LEU A 201 -7.79 -0.15 -7.93
C LEU A 201 -8.39 -1.10 -9.00
N ASP A 202 -7.86 -1.07 -10.21
CA ASP A 202 -8.25 -1.97 -11.30
C ASP A 202 -8.00 -3.47 -10.98
N ILE A 203 -7.16 -3.78 -9.98
CA ILE A 203 -6.98 -5.15 -9.47
C ILE A 203 -8.24 -5.68 -8.77
N ALA A 204 -9.12 -4.79 -8.32
CA ALA A 204 -10.44 -5.13 -7.76
C ALA A 204 -11.57 -5.02 -8.79
N ALA A 205 -11.27 -5.08 -10.11
CA ALA A 205 -12.27 -4.92 -11.17
C ALA A 205 -13.36 -6.02 -11.22
N ASP A 206 -13.21 -7.09 -10.46
CA ASP A 206 -14.21 -8.15 -10.28
C ASP A 206 -15.11 -7.92 -9.04
N CYS A 207 -15.00 -6.75 -8.38
CA CYS A 207 -15.80 -6.35 -7.23
C CYS A 207 -16.80 -5.25 -7.61
N ASP A 208 -17.94 -5.25 -6.93
CA ASP A 208 -19.04 -4.26 -7.15
C ASP A 208 -18.81 -3.01 -6.31
N VAL A 209 -18.16 -3.15 -5.15
CA VAL A 209 -17.95 -2.10 -4.14
C VAL A 209 -16.48 -2.09 -3.70
N ALA A 210 -15.89 -0.91 -3.62
CA ALA A 210 -14.53 -0.74 -3.13
C ALA A 210 -14.43 0.36 -2.06
N ALA A 211 -13.88 0.03 -0.89
CA ALA A 211 -13.36 1.00 0.07
C ALA A 211 -11.85 1.14 -0.16
N VAL A 212 -11.36 2.37 -0.32
CA VAL A 212 -9.98 2.63 -0.74
C VAL A 212 -9.31 3.54 0.28
N LEU A 213 -8.24 3.10 0.93
CA LEU A 213 -7.43 3.93 1.82
C LEU A 213 -6.19 4.42 1.06
N VAL A 214 -6.01 5.72 0.99
CA VAL A 214 -4.96 6.36 0.18
C VAL A 214 -4.14 7.30 1.05
N PRO A 215 -2.90 6.92 1.45
CA PRO A 215 -2.02 7.76 2.27
C PRO A 215 -1.38 8.90 1.44
N SER A 216 -2.20 9.63 0.71
CA SER A 216 -1.84 10.83 -0.02
C SER A 216 -3.10 11.66 -0.27
N SER A 217 -2.92 12.91 -0.74
CA SER A 217 -4.03 13.71 -1.25
C SER A 217 -4.65 13.06 -2.48
N GLY A 218 -5.98 13.13 -2.62
CA GLY A 218 -6.67 12.69 -3.84
C GLY A 218 -6.22 13.43 -5.10
N ALA A 219 -5.68 14.64 -4.95
CA ALA A 219 -5.10 15.44 -6.04
C ALA A 219 -3.59 15.18 -6.25
N ALA A 220 -2.99 14.20 -5.56
CA ALA A 220 -1.57 13.91 -5.72
C ALA A 220 -1.26 13.53 -7.18
N PRO A 221 -0.14 14.03 -7.74
CA PRO A 221 0.23 13.73 -9.12
C PRO A 221 0.64 12.27 -9.27
N SER A 222 0.35 11.69 -10.44
CA SER A 222 0.83 10.37 -10.82
C SER A 222 1.66 10.48 -12.11
N PRO A 223 2.84 9.84 -12.18
CA PRO A 223 3.66 9.91 -13.39
C PRO A 223 3.08 9.12 -14.58
N PHE A 224 2.12 8.23 -14.33
CA PHE A 224 1.57 7.31 -15.34
C PHE A 224 0.05 7.31 -15.44
N GLY A 225 -0.63 8.17 -14.69
CA GLY A 225 -2.09 8.25 -14.66
C GLY A 225 -2.60 9.61 -14.21
N ALA A 226 -3.91 9.69 -14.03
CA ALA A 226 -4.59 10.93 -13.62
C ALA A 226 -4.53 11.20 -12.10
N GLY A 227 -3.85 10.32 -11.35
CA GLY A 227 -3.73 10.41 -9.91
C GLY A 227 -4.78 9.62 -9.13
N PRO A 228 -4.59 9.45 -7.80
CA PRO A 228 -5.36 8.53 -6.98
C PRO A 228 -6.85 8.89 -6.92
N GLY A 229 -7.22 10.15 -6.81
CA GLY A 229 -8.63 10.57 -6.78
C GLY A 229 -9.37 10.26 -8.07
N ALA A 230 -8.71 10.48 -9.22
CA ALA A 230 -9.29 10.14 -10.51
C ALA A 230 -9.39 8.62 -10.73
N GLU A 231 -8.44 7.84 -10.23
CA GLU A 231 -8.49 6.38 -10.28
C GLU A 231 -9.68 5.84 -9.46
N VAL A 232 -9.91 6.37 -8.25
CA VAL A 232 -11.07 6.01 -7.44
C VAL A 232 -12.38 6.42 -8.12
N ALA A 233 -12.45 7.63 -8.68
CA ALA A 233 -13.64 8.12 -9.38
C ALA A 233 -13.96 7.33 -10.68
N ALA A 234 -12.96 6.70 -11.28
CA ALA A 234 -13.12 5.90 -12.50
C ALA A 234 -13.47 4.43 -12.24
N PHE A 235 -13.60 4.01 -10.98
CA PHE A 235 -14.02 2.65 -10.67
C PHE A 235 -15.41 2.37 -11.24
N HIS A 236 -15.58 1.20 -11.84
CA HIS A 236 -16.83 0.86 -12.55
C HIS A 236 -18.03 0.61 -11.62
N GLY A 237 -17.76 0.19 -10.36
CA GLY A 237 -18.74 -0.02 -9.30
C GLY A 237 -18.85 1.19 -8.37
N ALA A 238 -19.36 0.97 -7.17
CA ALA A 238 -19.35 1.99 -6.13
C ALA A 238 -17.98 2.03 -5.42
N ALA A 239 -17.35 3.20 -5.34
CA ALA A 239 -16.09 3.35 -4.63
C ALA A 239 -16.11 4.52 -3.64
N PHE A 240 -15.51 4.32 -2.47
CA PHE A 240 -15.30 5.35 -1.46
C PHE A 240 -13.82 5.46 -1.13
N GLY A 241 -13.21 6.62 -1.42
CA GLY A 241 -11.81 6.90 -1.12
C GLY A 241 -11.67 7.69 0.18
N VAL A 242 -10.90 7.16 1.13
CA VAL A 242 -10.37 7.90 2.27
C VAL A 242 -8.97 8.35 1.89
N PHE A 243 -8.81 9.64 1.62
CA PHE A 243 -7.52 10.26 1.30
C PHE A 243 -6.95 10.92 2.54
N ALA A 244 -5.62 10.89 2.69
CA ALA A 244 -4.97 11.57 3.81
C ALA A 244 -5.31 13.07 3.80
N ASP A 245 -5.85 13.55 4.92
CA ASP A 245 -6.16 14.96 5.15
C ASP A 245 -4.89 15.77 5.48
N ASP A 246 -5.02 17.09 5.61
CA ASP A 246 -3.89 17.98 5.85
C ASP A 246 -3.14 17.66 7.15
N ASP A 247 -3.85 17.27 8.22
CA ASP A 247 -3.24 16.86 9.49
C ASP A 247 -2.42 15.57 9.31
N SER A 248 -2.95 14.61 8.54
CA SER A 248 -2.28 13.36 8.21
C SER A 248 -1.05 13.59 7.33
N LEU A 249 -1.17 14.43 6.30
CA LEU A 249 -0.04 14.81 5.44
C LEU A 249 1.06 15.53 6.23
N ALA A 250 0.69 16.42 7.15
CA ALA A 250 1.64 17.07 8.05
C ALA A 250 2.36 16.06 8.97
N ALA A 251 1.64 15.04 9.46
CA ALA A 251 2.20 13.99 10.31
C ALA A 251 3.16 13.05 9.57
N PHE A 252 3.01 12.88 8.25
CA PHE A 252 3.94 12.09 7.42
C PHE A 252 5.30 12.77 7.31
N GLY A 253 5.35 14.10 7.44
CA GLY A 253 6.57 14.88 7.31
C GLY A 253 7.10 14.90 5.86
N ALA A 254 8.35 15.31 5.71
CA ALA A 254 8.98 15.47 4.40
C ALA A 254 9.36 14.12 3.75
N ASN A 255 9.55 13.06 4.54
CA ASN A 255 9.94 11.73 4.04
C ASN A 255 9.06 10.63 4.63
N PRO A 256 8.03 10.16 3.94
CA PRO A 256 7.15 9.10 4.42
C PRO A 256 7.82 7.72 4.54
N LEU A 257 9.07 7.57 4.07
CA LEU A 257 9.89 6.36 4.27
C LEU A 257 10.66 6.39 5.60
N ASP A 258 10.73 7.55 6.27
CA ASP A 258 11.46 7.73 7.52
C ASP A 258 10.70 7.06 8.68
N PRO A 259 11.30 6.11 9.42
CA PRO A 259 10.64 5.46 10.55
C PRO A 259 10.17 6.41 11.66
N ARG A 260 10.75 7.61 11.75
CA ARG A 260 10.40 8.63 12.74
C ARG A 260 8.98 9.18 12.56
N CYS A 261 8.42 9.15 11.34
CA CYS A 261 7.05 9.60 11.10
C CYS A 261 5.98 8.63 11.61
N ARG A 262 6.32 7.36 11.87
CA ARG A 262 5.39 6.27 12.15
C ARG A 262 4.36 6.58 13.23
N VAL A 263 4.80 7.01 14.41
CA VAL A 263 3.91 7.25 15.56
C VAL A 263 2.94 8.41 15.31
N ALA A 264 3.43 9.50 14.70
CA ALA A 264 2.60 10.65 14.35
C ALA A 264 1.56 10.27 13.29
N SER A 265 1.98 9.56 12.24
CA SER A 265 1.11 9.08 11.16
C SER A 265 0.01 8.15 11.67
N ALA A 266 0.34 7.21 12.57
CA ALA A 266 -0.66 6.32 13.18
C ALA A 266 -1.72 7.07 13.97
N LYS A 267 -1.31 8.07 14.77
CA LYS A 267 -2.22 8.90 15.56
C LYS A 267 -3.11 9.79 14.68
N ALA A 268 -2.55 10.39 13.64
CA ALA A 268 -3.29 11.20 12.67
C ALA A 268 -4.31 10.34 11.92
N GLY A 269 -3.90 9.17 11.43
CA GLY A 269 -4.81 8.21 10.79
C GLY A 269 -5.97 7.79 11.71
N ARG A 270 -5.69 7.50 12.98
CA ARG A 270 -6.75 7.16 13.95
C ARG A 270 -7.73 8.31 14.17
N ALA A 271 -7.23 9.55 14.25
CA ALA A 271 -8.08 10.72 14.37
C ALA A 271 -8.93 10.93 13.12
N GLN A 272 -8.35 10.78 11.92
CA GLN A 272 -9.07 10.87 10.66
C GLN A 272 -10.10 9.74 10.53
N GLY A 273 -9.76 8.49 10.81
CA GLY A 273 -10.68 7.36 10.75
C GLY A 273 -11.93 7.55 11.61
N ARG A 274 -11.79 8.19 12.78
CA ARG A 274 -12.92 8.56 13.62
C ARG A 274 -13.84 9.60 12.97
N ARG A 275 -13.28 10.59 12.27
CA ARG A 275 -14.07 11.61 11.54
C ARG A 275 -14.80 11.03 10.36
N ASP A 276 -14.15 10.14 9.61
CA ASP A 276 -14.66 9.61 8.35
C ASP A 276 -15.60 8.40 8.55
N ALA A 277 -15.65 7.82 9.75
CA ALA A 277 -16.42 6.61 10.04
C ALA A 277 -17.89 6.71 9.64
N ALA A 278 -18.57 7.84 9.92
CA ALA A 278 -19.98 8.02 9.60
C ALA A 278 -20.23 8.05 8.09
N ALA A 279 -19.39 8.72 7.31
CA ALA A 279 -19.52 8.79 5.86
C ALA A 279 -19.28 7.42 5.22
N LEU A 280 -18.27 6.70 5.70
CA LEU A 280 -17.96 5.36 5.22
C LEU A 280 -19.05 4.35 5.58
N THR A 281 -19.66 4.47 6.79
CA THR A 281 -20.82 3.65 7.18
C THR A 281 -21.99 3.89 6.23
N ALA A 282 -22.34 5.16 5.99
CA ALA A 282 -23.43 5.50 5.07
C ALA A 282 -23.20 4.98 3.64
N PHE A 283 -21.94 5.00 3.18
CA PHE A 283 -21.57 4.44 1.88
C PHE A 283 -21.79 2.91 1.85
N LEU A 284 -21.29 2.18 2.84
CA LEU A 284 -21.37 0.71 2.88
C LEU A 284 -22.81 0.20 3.10
N ASP A 285 -23.64 0.97 3.82
CA ASP A 285 -25.06 0.64 4.04
C ASP A 285 -25.90 0.89 2.78
N GLY A 286 -25.45 1.77 1.89
CA GLY A 286 -26.13 2.10 0.62
C GLY A 286 -25.75 1.19 -0.55
N THR A 287 -24.78 0.28 -0.36
CA THR A 287 -24.25 -0.63 -1.37
C THR A 287 -24.43 -2.09 -0.96
#